data_fab3ea4f16057d03509cb28bff96e225
#
_entry.id   fab3ea4f16057d03509cb28bff96e225
#
_cell.length_a   1.000
_cell.length_b   1.000
_cell.length_c   1.000
_cell.angle_alpha   90.00
_cell.angle_beta   90.00
_cell.angle_gamma   90.00
#
_symmetry.space_group_name_H-M   'P 1'
#
loop_
_entity.id
_entity.type
_entity.pdbx_description
1 polymer ?
#
loop_
_entity_poly.entity_id
_entity_poly.type
_entity_poly.pdbx_seq_one_letter_code
_entity_poly.pdbx_strand_id
1 'polypeptide(L)'
;MLTGMEVQTVSGAAIFGMVVSLIISVGLPIALLVVWRKKSGAKISTFFIGAVTFVIAALVLEQVFHFVIVKLTGNVLLDNIWLYAIYGGLAAGLFEETGRLAAMRLCMKKRLDKQNAIMYGIGHGGIEAILIAGLSGISNIISAILVNSGMLPTILKSVGDGGQAEAAYTQLSALWTTPAYLFYMSGLERISAVLLHISLSYMVYLAVKNRKISWFISAIAIHALTDAGTILLAQVLPVLVVELILLAFTGCMIYGVVLLYRRKQRHEE
;
A
#
# COMPACT_ATOMS: atom_id res chain seq x y z
N MET A 1 23.77 -29.64 6.89
CA MET A 1 23.32 -28.84 8.07
C MET A 1 21.82 -28.47 8.01
N LEU A 2 20.98 -29.39 7.59
CA LEU A 2 19.50 -29.20 7.62
C LEU A 2 18.85 -30.03 8.75
N THR A 3 19.67 -30.61 9.63
CA THR A 3 19.26 -31.39 10.81
C THR A 3 18.76 -30.44 11.88
N GLY A 4 17.42 -30.30 12.00
CA GLY A 4 16.77 -29.46 13.01
C GLY A 4 15.71 -28.53 12.45
N MET A 5 15.56 -28.43 11.11
CA MET A 5 14.49 -27.64 10.49
C MET A 5 13.19 -28.46 10.48
N GLU A 6 12.26 -28.12 11.37
CA GLU A 6 10.92 -28.72 11.35
C GLU A 6 10.15 -28.23 10.13
N VAL A 7 9.73 -29.16 9.30
CA VAL A 7 8.88 -28.87 8.15
C VAL A 7 7.42 -29.05 8.58
N GLN A 8 6.69 -27.95 8.63
CA GLN A 8 5.24 -27.98 8.86
C GLN A 8 4.51 -27.67 7.56
N THR A 9 3.28 -28.10 7.49
CA THR A 9 2.39 -27.75 6.35
C THR A 9 1.73 -26.41 6.56
N VAL A 10 1.61 -25.63 5.50
CA VAL A 10 0.83 -24.39 5.49
C VAL A 10 -0.66 -24.77 5.53
N SER A 11 -1.37 -24.25 6.53
CA SER A 11 -2.78 -24.60 6.72
C SER A 11 -3.67 -24.13 5.56
N GLY A 12 -4.74 -24.87 5.26
CA GLY A 12 -5.73 -24.46 4.26
C GLY A 12 -6.36 -23.08 4.57
N ALA A 13 -6.53 -22.73 5.85
CA ALA A 13 -7.02 -21.42 6.27
C ALA A 13 -6.04 -20.28 5.92
N ALA A 14 -4.73 -20.51 6.07
CA ALA A 14 -3.70 -19.54 5.69
C ALA A 14 -3.69 -19.33 4.17
N ILE A 15 -3.71 -20.43 3.38
CA ILE A 15 -3.75 -20.36 1.92
C ILE A 15 -5.03 -19.63 1.46
N PHE A 16 -6.18 -19.94 2.04
CA PHE A 16 -7.43 -19.24 1.71
C PHE A 16 -7.37 -17.76 2.05
N GLY A 17 -6.76 -17.37 3.19
CA GLY A 17 -6.51 -15.98 3.55
C GLY A 17 -5.62 -15.24 2.53
N MET A 18 -4.54 -15.90 2.06
CA MET A 18 -3.68 -15.35 0.99
C MET A 18 -4.46 -15.14 -0.31
N VAL A 19 -5.33 -16.09 -0.70
CA VAL A 19 -6.17 -15.99 -1.90
C VAL A 19 -7.17 -14.83 -1.77
N VAL A 20 -7.83 -14.69 -0.63
CA VAL A 20 -8.75 -13.57 -0.36
C VAL A 20 -8.03 -12.23 -0.43
N SER A 21 -6.86 -12.13 0.21
CA SER A 21 -6.01 -10.93 0.15
C SER A 21 -5.60 -10.58 -1.29
N LEU A 22 -5.18 -11.58 -2.07
CA LEU A 22 -4.84 -11.41 -3.48
C LEU A 22 -6.04 -10.91 -4.30
N ILE A 23 -7.22 -11.50 -4.11
CA ILE A 23 -8.44 -11.08 -4.81
C ILE A 23 -8.78 -9.62 -4.46
N ILE A 24 -8.65 -9.22 -3.20
CA ILE A 24 -8.88 -7.83 -2.80
C ILE A 24 -7.83 -6.91 -3.43
N SER A 25 -6.54 -7.26 -3.32
CA SER A 25 -5.43 -6.40 -3.77
C SER A 25 -5.46 -6.13 -5.27
N VAL A 26 -5.93 -7.10 -6.07
CA VAL A 26 -6.01 -6.97 -7.54
C VAL A 26 -7.43 -6.61 -7.99
N GLY A 27 -8.44 -7.26 -7.42
CA GLY A 27 -9.83 -7.12 -7.83
C GLY A 27 -10.44 -5.77 -7.47
N LEU A 28 -10.14 -5.23 -6.27
CA LEU A 28 -10.67 -3.94 -5.83
C LEU A 28 -10.26 -2.78 -6.75
N PRO A 29 -8.98 -2.57 -7.10
CA PRO A 29 -8.59 -1.51 -8.02
C PRO A 29 -9.24 -1.64 -9.40
N ILE A 30 -9.33 -2.86 -9.93
CA ILE A 30 -9.97 -3.11 -11.23
C ILE A 30 -11.47 -2.81 -11.15
N ALA A 31 -12.15 -3.26 -10.10
CA ALA A 31 -13.58 -2.98 -9.90
C ALA A 31 -13.84 -1.47 -9.77
N LEU A 32 -13.03 -0.76 -8.98
CA LEU A 32 -13.13 0.69 -8.82
C LEU A 32 -12.86 1.43 -10.15
N LEU A 33 -11.85 1.03 -10.91
CA LEU A 33 -11.57 1.57 -12.24
C LEU A 33 -12.80 1.46 -13.15
N VAL A 34 -13.38 0.25 -13.26
CA VAL A 34 -14.52 -0.02 -14.15
C VAL A 34 -15.77 0.74 -13.69
N VAL A 35 -16.11 0.65 -12.41
CA VAL A 35 -17.29 1.29 -11.82
C VAL A 35 -17.17 2.80 -11.92
N TRP A 36 -16.02 3.37 -11.53
CA TRP A 36 -15.83 4.82 -11.58
C TRP A 36 -15.82 5.36 -13.00
N ARG A 37 -15.17 4.65 -13.93
CA ARG A 37 -15.21 4.99 -15.36
C ARG A 37 -16.63 5.04 -15.90
N LYS A 38 -17.46 4.01 -15.64
CA LYS A 38 -18.85 3.96 -16.11
C LYS A 38 -19.72 5.06 -15.48
N LYS A 39 -19.49 5.38 -14.20
CA LYS A 39 -20.34 6.30 -13.43
C LYS A 39 -20.00 7.76 -13.65
N SER A 40 -18.73 8.11 -13.87
CA SER A 40 -18.26 9.49 -13.91
C SER A 40 -17.75 9.95 -15.27
N GLY A 41 -17.52 9.03 -16.20
CA GLY A 41 -16.86 9.34 -17.47
C GLY A 41 -15.36 9.67 -17.36
N ALA A 42 -14.74 9.50 -16.18
CA ALA A 42 -13.33 9.79 -15.96
C ALA A 42 -12.42 9.05 -16.96
N LYS A 43 -11.33 9.66 -17.35
CA LYS A 43 -10.42 9.11 -18.36
C LYS A 43 -9.54 8.00 -17.77
N ILE A 44 -9.52 6.83 -18.39
CA ILE A 44 -8.67 5.68 -17.97
C ILE A 44 -7.18 6.08 -17.93
N SER A 45 -6.73 6.98 -18.82
CA SER A 45 -5.35 7.48 -18.80
C SER A 45 -4.95 8.14 -17.49
N THR A 46 -5.90 8.67 -16.71
CA THR A 46 -5.59 9.25 -15.39
C THR A 46 -5.34 8.19 -14.32
N PHE A 47 -5.95 7.01 -14.45
CA PHE A 47 -5.58 5.84 -13.66
C PHE A 47 -4.09 5.48 -13.86
N PHE A 48 -3.67 5.36 -15.12
CA PHE A 48 -2.28 5.03 -15.43
C PHE A 48 -1.30 6.13 -15.03
N ILE A 49 -1.69 7.42 -15.10
CA ILE A 49 -0.85 8.50 -14.56
C ILE A 49 -0.66 8.31 -13.04
N GLY A 50 -1.72 7.99 -12.30
CA GLY A 50 -1.63 7.68 -10.87
C GLY A 50 -0.71 6.50 -10.59
N ALA A 51 -0.90 5.39 -11.33
CA ALA A 51 -0.08 4.19 -11.20
C ALA A 51 1.42 4.45 -11.46
N VAL A 52 1.75 5.13 -12.57
CA VAL A 52 3.14 5.48 -12.91
C VAL A 52 3.74 6.43 -11.89
N THR A 53 2.93 7.37 -11.36
CA THR A 53 3.41 8.29 -10.33
C THR A 53 3.81 7.56 -9.05
N PHE A 54 3.02 6.59 -8.59
CA PHE A 54 3.39 5.75 -7.46
C PHE A 54 4.71 5.03 -7.70
N VAL A 55 4.85 4.35 -8.84
CA VAL A 55 6.08 3.62 -9.18
C VAL A 55 7.31 4.55 -9.16
N ILE A 56 7.21 5.74 -9.75
CA ILE A 56 8.33 6.68 -9.79
C ILE A 56 8.61 7.26 -8.39
N ALA A 57 7.58 7.75 -7.68
CA ALA A 57 7.74 8.45 -6.42
C ALA A 57 8.14 7.50 -5.28
N ALA A 58 7.37 6.42 -5.07
CA ALA A 58 7.54 5.50 -3.95
C ALA A 58 8.56 4.40 -4.23
N LEU A 59 8.49 3.73 -5.41
CA LEU A 59 9.34 2.56 -5.66
C LEU A 59 10.71 2.91 -6.28
N VAL A 60 10.90 4.14 -6.78
CA VAL A 60 12.20 4.57 -7.32
C VAL A 60 12.81 5.68 -6.47
N LEU A 61 12.20 6.86 -6.43
CA LEU A 61 12.83 8.03 -5.81
C LEU A 61 12.94 7.87 -4.29
N GLU A 62 11.89 7.42 -3.64
CA GLU A 62 11.89 7.19 -2.18
C GLU A 62 12.85 6.04 -1.81
N GLN A 63 12.92 4.96 -2.60
CA GLN A 63 13.85 3.86 -2.30
C GLN A 63 15.33 4.31 -2.45
N VAL A 64 15.65 5.15 -3.43
CA VAL A 64 16.99 5.76 -3.54
C VAL A 64 17.27 6.62 -2.31
N PHE A 65 16.30 7.41 -1.87
CA PHE A 65 16.43 8.22 -0.65
C PHE A 65 16.64 7.34 0.60
N HIS A 66 15.85 6.29 0.78
CA HIS A 66 16.02 5.33 1.87
C HIS A 66 17.41 4.69 1.86
N PHE A 67 17.89 4.26 0.71
CA PHE A 67 19.24 3.70 0.58
C PHE A 67 20.31 4.67 1.07
N VAL A 68 20.23 5.95 0.67
CA VAL A 68 21.19 6.98 1.10
C VAL A 68 21.11 7.22 2.61
N ILE A 69 19.90 7.39 3.15
CA ILE A 69 19.71 7.67 4.58
C ILE A 69 20.21 6.50 5.44
N VAL A 70 19.86 5.27 5.11
CA VAL A 70 20.32 4.08 5.85
C VAL A 70 21.85 3.94 5.79
N LYS A 71 22.47 4.28 4.65
CA LYS A 71 23.94 4.32 4.53
C LYS A 71 24.58 5.38 5.43
N LEU A 72 23.93 6.52 5.63
CA LEU A 72 24.45 7.62 6.44
C LEU A 72 24.19 7.41 7.94
N THR A 73 23.05 6.84 8.31
CA THR A 73 22.63 6.69 9.72
C THR A 73 22.97 5.33 10.31
N GLY A 74 23.30 4.35 9.47
CA GLY A 74 23.48 2.95 9.91
C GLY A 74 22.20 2.42 10.54
N ASN A 75 22.35 1.59 11.59
CA ASN A 75 21.23 0.96 12.27
C ASN A 75 20.45 1.88 13.22
N VAL A 76 20.97 3.07 13.55
CA VAL A 76 20.32 3.98 14.52
C VAL A 76 18.86 4.26 14.16
N LEU A 77 18.60 4.44 12.87
CA LEU A 77 17.23 4.69 12.38
C LEU A 77 16.35 3.45 12.49
N LEU A 78 16.90 2.27 12.19
CA LEU A 78 16.16 0.99 12.14
C LEU A 78 15.94 0.41 13.55
N ASP A 79 16.86 0.64 14.48
CA ASP A 79 16.80 0.10 15.83
C ASP A 79 15.84 0.86 16.75
N ASN A 80 15.43 2.08 16.37
CA ASN A 80 14.47 2.88 17.13
C ASN A 80 13.14 2.98 16.40
N ILE A 81 12.12 2.29 16.90
CA ILE A 81 10.79 2.21 16.28
C ILE A 81 10.13 3.59 16.08
N TRP A 82 10.35 4.54 16.98
CA TRP A 82 9.81 5.89 16.86
C TRP A 82 10.47 6.66 15.72
N LEU A 83 11.82 6.58 15.65
CA LEU A 83 12.56 7.20 14.55
C LEU A 83 12.19 6.56 13.22
N TYR A 84 12.10 5.23 13.19
CA TYR A 84 11.71 4.47 12.00
C TYR A 84 10.30 4.87 11.51
N ALA A 85 9.32 4.90 12.41
CA ALA A 85 7.94 5.24 12.07
C ALA A 85 7.81 6.69 11.57
N ILE A 86 8.38 7.66 12.30
CA ILE A 86 8.32 9.08 11.93
C ILE A 86 9.04 9.31 10.59
N TYR A 87 10.24 8.76 10.44
CA TYR A 87 11.02 8.87 9.21
C TYR A 87 10.29 8.26 8.02
N GLY A 88 9.81 7.01 8.15
CA GLY A 88 9.11 6.31 7.09
C GLY A 88 7.84 7.04 6.65
N GLY A 89 6.99 7.41 7.61
CA GLY A 89 5.78 8.16 7.31
C GLY A 89 6.04 9.52 6.68
N LEU A 90 7.07 10.27 7.14
CA LEU A 90 7.46 11.54 6.52
C LEU A 90 8.00 11.34 5.10
N ALA A 91 8.82 10.32 4.87
CA ALA A 91 9.35 10.02 3.55
C ALA A 91 8.20 9.69 2.57
N ALA A 92 7.34 8.73 2.91
CA ALA A 92 6.19 8.38 2.08
C ALA A 92 5.31 9.60 1.79
N GLY A 93 4.88 10.33 2.82
CA GLY A 93 4.07 11.54 2.66
C GLY A 93 4.73 12.60 1.77
N LEU A 94 6.03 12.83 1.91
CA LEU A 94 6.75 13.82 1.09
C LEU A 94 6.90 13.37 -0.36
N PHE A 95 7.39 12.16 -0.61
CA PHE A 95 7.66 11.68 -1.96
C PHE A 95 6.37 11.46 -2.74
N GLU A 96 5.39 10.79 -2.15
CA GLU A 96 4.17 10.45 -2.86
C GLU A 96 3.26 11.66 -3.09
N GLU A 97 3.08 12.53 -2.08
CA GLU A 97 2.23 13.70 -2.27
C GLU A 97 2.89 14.74 -3.20
N THR A 98 4.21 14.88 -3.16
CA THR A 98 4.95 15.74 -4.11
C THR A 98 4.86 15.18 -5.52
N GLY A 99 5.05 13.87 -5.70
CA GLY A 99 4.85 13.18 -6.97
C GLY A 99 3.43 13.40 -7.51
N ARG A 100 2.41 13.26 -6.65
CA ARG A 100 0.99 13.49 -6.95
C ARG A 100 0.73 14.93 -7.38
N LEU A 101 1.27 15.91 -6.65
CA LEU A 101 1.17 17.32 -7.00
C LEU A 101 1.81 17.61 -8.37
N ALA A 102 3.00 17.08 -8.61
CA ALA A 102 3.72 17.23 -9.87
C ALA A 102 2.92 16.62 -11.03
N ALA A 103 2.42 15.38 -10.88
CA ALA A 103 1.61 14.70 -11.90
C ALA A 103 0.33 15.48 -12.22
N MET A 104 -0.37 16.00 -11.22
CA MET A 104 -1.60 16.78 -11.43
C MET A 104 -1.31 18.10 -12.13
N ARG A 105 -0.21 18.77 -11.82
CA ARG A 105 0.17 20.05 -12.45
C ARG A 105 0.72 19.89 -13.87
N LEU A 106 1.48 18.83 -14.13
CA LEU A 106 2.22 18.64 -15.38
C LEU A 106 1.49 17.72 -16.35
N CYS A 107 1.08 16.53 -15.88
CA CYS A 107 0.51 15.48 -16.74
C CYS A 107 -1.01 15.58 -16.87
N MET A 108 -1.71 16.13 -15.85
CA MET A 108 -3.17 16.23 -15.85
C MET A 108 -3.68 17.64 -16.21
N LYS A 109 -2.82 18.59 -16.55
CA LYS A 109 -3.15 20.01 -16.76
C LYS A 109 -4.43 20.26 -17.61
N LYS A 110 -4.64 19.47 -18.67
CA LYS A 110 -5.80 19.60 -19.59
C LYS A 110 -7.03 18.76 -19.16
N ARG A 111 -6.94 18.00 -18.09
CA ARG A 111 -7.96 17.04 -17.64
C ARG A 111 -8.10 17.00 -16.12
N LEU A 112 -7.67 18.05 -15.43
CA LEU A 112 -7.71 18.12 -13.97
C LEU A 112 -9.11 18.58 -13.53
N ASP A 113 -9.95 17.63 -13.26
CA ASP A 113 -11.29 17.76 -12.70
C ASP A 113 -11.50 16.79 -11.54
N LYS A 114 -12.64 16.90 -10.85
CA LYS A 114 -12.96 16.07 -9.68
C LYS A 114 -13.06 14.57 -9.99
N GLN A 115 -13.56 14.23 -11.19
CA GLN A 115 -13.71 12.83 -11.61
C GLN A 115 -12.36 12.20 -11.91
N ASN A 116 -11.50 12.92 -12.61
CA ASN A 116 -10.17 12.46 -12.96
C ASN A 116 -9.22 12.44 -11.75
N ALA A 117 -9.42 13.32 -10.75
CA ALA A 117 -8.67 13.27 -9.51
C ALA A 117 -8.93 11.98 -8.70
N ILE A 118 -10.20 11.55 -8.62
CA ILE A 118 -10.56 10.26 -8.00
C ILE A 118 -9.99 9.10 -8.82
N MET A 119 -10.12 9.12 -10.15
CA MET A 119 -9.55 8.09 -11.03
C MET A 119 -8.03 7.97 -10.87
N TYR A 120 -7.33 9.10 -10.68
CA TYR A 120 -5.91 9.12 -10.36
C TYR A 120 -5.63 8.40 -9.04
N GLY A 121 -6.40 8.70 -7.99
CA GLY A 121 -6.25 8.06 -6.67
C GLY A 121 -6.51 6.54 -6.72
N ILE A 122 -7.50 6.11 -7.51
CA ILE A 122 -7.75 4.67 -7.76
C ILE A 122 -6.52 4.04 -8.44
N GLY A 123 -5.88 4.75 -9.38
CA GLY A 123 -4.68 4.25 -10.06
C GLY A 123 -3.48 4.18 -9.15
N HIS A 124 -3.24 5.22 -8.35
CA HIS A 124 -2.12 5.32 -7.42
C HIS A 124 -2.20 4.24 -6.33
N GLY A 125 -3.25 4.25 -5.50
CA GLY A 125 -3.42 3.24 -4.45
C GLY A 125 -3.71 1.84 -4.99
N GLY A 126 -4.28 1.74 -6.21
CA GLY A 126 -4.52 0.47 -6.86
C GLY A 126 -3.24 -0.23 -7.29
N ILE A 127 -2.28 0.48 -7.90
CA ILE A 127 -1.00 -0.13 -8.28
C ILE A 127 -0.15 -0.47 -7.05
N GLU A 128 -0.22 0.34 -6.00
CA GLU A 128 0.39 0.02 -4.71
C GLU A 128 -0.15 -1.31 -4.17
N ALA A 129 -1.48 -1.46 -4.09
CA ALA A 129 -2.10 -2.70 -3.61
C ALA A 129 -1.67 -3.92 -4.45
N ILE A 130 -1.61 -3.78 -5.78
CA ILE A 130 -1.20 -4.84 -6.70
C ILE A 130 0.28 -5.20 -6.51
N LEU A 131 1.18 -4.21 -6.48
CA LEU A 131 2.62 -4.46 -6.44
C LEU A 131 3.08 -4.92 -5.05
N ILE A 132 2.55 -4.34 -3.97
CA ILE A 132 2.97 -4.67 -2.61
C ILE A 132 2.32 -5.98 -2.13
N ALA A 133 0.99 -6.03 -2.09
CA ALA A 133 0.28 -7.19 -1.54
C ALA A 133 -0.12 -8.23 -2.60
N GLY A 134 -0.43 -7.79 -3.82
CA GLY A 134 -0.81 -8.72 -4.90
C GLY A 134 0.34 -9.63 -5.30
N LEU A 135 1.53 -9.09 -5.61
CA LEU A 135 2.70 -9.91 -5.98
C LEU A 135 3.19 -10.77 -4.81
N SER A 136 3.22 -10.21 -3.60
CA SER A 136 3.56 -10.98 -2.39
C SER A 136 2.57 -12.12 -2.14
N GLY A 137 1.27 -11.87 -2.36
CA GLY A 137 0.22 -12.89 -2.25
C GLY A 137 0.42 -14.04 -3.24
N ILE A 138 0.74 -13.74 -4.50
CA ILE A 138 1.05 -14.77 -5.53
C ILE A 138 2.27 -15.58 -5.09
N SER A 139 3.36 -14.93 -4.69
CA SER A 139 4.57 -15.58 -4.24
C SER A 139 4.31 -16.50 -3.04
N ASN A 140 3.56 -16.01 -2.04
CA ASN A 140 3.21 -16.77 -0.84
C ASN A 140 2.35 -18.00 -1.17
N ILE A 141 1.36 -17.88 -2.07
CA ILE A 141 0.52 -19.00 -2.48
C ILE A 141 1.37 -20.07 -3.18
N ILE A 142 2.21 -19.68 -4.14
CA ILE A 142 3.11 -20.60 -4.84
C ILE A 142 4.03 -21.29 -3.83
N SER A 143 4.66 -20.53 -2.93
CA SER A 143 5.54 -21.08 -1.91
C SER A 143 4.82 -22.04 -0.96
N ALA A 144 3.58 -21.73 -0.54
CA ALA A 144 2.77 -22.59 0.30
C ALA A 144 2.45 -23.93 -0.40
N ILE A 145 2.13 -23.90 -1.70
CA ILE A 145 1.88 -25.10 -2.49
C ILE A 145 3.16 -25.95 -2.57
N LEU A 146 4.32 -25.34 -2.85
CA LEU A 146 5.59 -26.03 -2.94
C LEU A 146 6.02 -26.64 -1.59
N VAL A 147 5.84 -25.90 -0.49
CA VAL A 147 6.11 -26.43 0.86
C VAL A 147 5.21 -27.63 1.16
N ASN A 148 3.91 -27.53 0.90
CA ASN A 148 2.95 -28.61 1.14
C ASN A 148 3.17 -29.83 0.23
N SER A 149 3.84 -29.65 -0.91
CA SER A 149 4.25 -30.72 -1.82
C SER A 149 5.58 -31.39 -1.39
N GLY A 150 6.16 -31.00 -0.24
CA GLY A 150 7.42 -31.57 0.26
C GLY A 150 8.68 -31.05 -0.46
N MET A 151 8.57 -29.98 -1.24
CA MET A 151 9.69 -29.44 -2.02
C MET A 151 10.62 -28.52 -1.21
N LEU A 152 10.33 -28.22 0.07
CA LEU A 152 11.14 -27.32 0.89
C LEU A 152 12.63 -27.69 0.92
N PRO A 153 13.03 -28.97 1.12
CA PRO A 153 14.46 -29.33 1.10
C PRO A 153 15.14 -29.03 -0.24
N THR A 154 14.42 -29.22 -1.35
CA THR A 154 14.94 -28.95 -2.70
C THR A 154 15.12 -27.45 -2.91
N ILE A 155 14.16 -26.63 -2.46
CA ILE A 155 14.23 -25.17 -2.54
C ILE A 155 15.44 -24.66 -1.74
N LEU A 156 15.58 -25.09 -0.48
CA LEU A 156 16.69 -24.65 0.38
C LEU A 156 18.05 -25.05 -0.20
N LYS A 157 18.14 -26.24 -0.80
CA LYS A 157 19.38 -26.69 -1.47
C LYS A 157 19.69 -25.86 -2.74
N SER A 158 18.68 -25.37 -3.45
CA SER A 158 18.86 -24.57 -4.67
C SER A 158 19.29 -23.13 -4.40
N VAL A 159 18.95 -22.60 -3.22
CA VAL A 159 19.28 -21.21 -2.82
C VAL A 159 20.76 -21.07 -2.43
N GLY A 160 21.41 -22.17 -2.05
CA GLY A 160 22.83 -22.19 -1.64
C GLY A 160 23.03 -22.79 -0.25
N ASP A 161 24.25 -22.70 0.24
CA ASP A 161 24.63 -23.25 1.56
C ASP A 161 24.67 -22.17 2.64
N GLY A 162 24.52 -22.58 3.90
CA GLY A 162 24.73 -21.73 5.09
C GLY A 162 23.66 -20.65 5.25
N GLY A 163 24.08 -19.39 5.38
CA GLY A 163 23.21 -18.26 5.74
C GLY A 163 22.10 -17.97 4.74
N GLN A 164 22.29 -18.28 3.46
CA GLN A 164 21.25 -18.07 2.43
C GLN A 164 20.09 -19.06 2.59
N ALA A 165 20.40 -20.33 2.83
CA ALA A 165 19.39 -21.35 3.10
C ALA A 165 18.64 -21.08 4.41
N GLU A 166 19.33 -20.58 5.46
CA GLU A 166 18.70 -20.21 6.72
C GLU A 166 17.76 -19.00 6.57
N ALA A 167 18.17 -17.98 5.83
CA ALA A 167 17.31 -16.82 5.52
C ALA A 167 16.07 -17.24 4.71
N ALA A 168 16.24 -18.10 3.70
CA ALA A 168 15.14 -18.64 2.92
C ALA A 168 14.19 -19.50 3.78
N TYR A 169 14.72 -20.34 4.67
CA TYR A 169 13.91 -21.11 5.60
C TYR A 169 13.10 -20.18 6.53
N THR A 170 13.74 -19.17 7.12
CA THR A 170 13.07 -18.20 7.98
C THR A 170 11.92 -17.50 7.26
N GLN A 171 12.15 -17.08 6.02
CA GLN A 171 11.11 -16.44 5.21
C GLN A 171 9.95 -17.41 4.88
N LEU A 172 10.26 -18.64 4.48
CA LEU A 172 9.24 -19.64 4.15
C LEU A 172 8.50 -20.12 5.40
N SER A 173 9.16 -20.22 6.54
CA SER A 173 8.55 -20.67 7.80
C SER A 173 7.44 -19.71 8.27
N ALA A 174 7.51 -18.44 7.92
CA ALA A 174 6.45 -17.48 8.20
C ALA A 174 5.08 -17.91 7.61
N LEU A 175 5.07 -18.72 6.54
CA LEU A 175 3.83 -19.18 5.92
C LEU A 175 3.01 -20.12 6.82
N TRP A 176 3.65 -20.87 7.69
CA TRP A 176 2.97 -21.80 8.62
C TRP A 176 3.03 -21.38 10.08
N THR A 177 3.95 -20.46 10.45
CA THR A 177 4.01 -19.93 11.81
C THR A 177 3.11 -18.72 12.01
N THR A 178 2.83 -17.96 10.94
CA THR A 178 1.92 -16.80 11.00
C THR A 178 0.47 -17.27 11.19
N PRO A 179 -0.26 -16.74 12.19
CA PRO A 179 -1.68 -17.01 12.35
C PRO A 179 -2.46 -16.71 11.08
N ALA A 180 -3.32 -17.64 10.64
CA ALA A 180 -4.04 -17.56 9.36
C ALA A 180 -4.83 -16.24 9.18
N TYR A 181 -5.39 -15.69 10.26
CA TYR A 181 -6.17 -14.45 10.18
C TYR A 181 -5.35 -13.24 9.72
N LEU A 182 -4.03 -13.22 9.93
CA LEU A 182 -3.17 -12.11 9.50
C LEU A 182 -3.06 -12.01 7.97
N PHE A 183 -3.20 -13.13 7.25
CA PHE A 183 -3.27 -13.07 5.80
C PHE A 183 -4.55 -12.38 5.29
N TYR A 184 -5.68 -12.49 6.02
CA TYR A 184 -6.90 -11.73 5.70
C TYR A 184 -6.73 -10.25 6.02
N MET A 185 -6.01 -9.92 7.11
CA MET A 185 -5.76 -8.53 7.51
C MET A 185 -4.96 -7.78 6.44
N SER A 186 -4.00 -8.43 5.78
CA SER A 186 -3.28 -7.84 4.66
C SER A 186 -4.21 -7.38 3.52
N GLY A 187 -5.27 -8.14 3.23
CA GLY A 187 -6.30 -7.71 2.26
C GLY A 187 -7.14 -6.54 2.76
N LEU A 188 -7.52 -6.54 4.05
CA LEU A 188 -8.28 -5.46 4.67
C LEU A 188 -7.50 -4.13 4.65
N GLU A 189 -6.22 -4.18 4.99
CA GLU A 189 -5.31 -3.04 4.90
C GLU A 189 -5.31 -2.41 3.51
N ARG A 190 -5.31 -3.22 2.42
CA ARG A 190 -5.32 -2.69 1.05
C ARG A 190 -6.61 -1.93 0.73
N ILE A 191 -7.73 -2.30 1.33
CA ILE A 191 -8.97 -1.49 1.21
C ILE A 191 -8.73 -0.10 1.79
N SER A 192 -8.19 -0.04 3.01
CA SER A 192 -7.89 1.21 3.70
C SER A 192 -6.88 2.07 2.93
N ALA A 193 -5.80 1.46 2.42
CA ALA A 193 -4.79 2.15 1.63
C ALA A 193 -5.38 2.78 0.36
N VAL A 194 -6.18 2.03 -0.41
CA VAL A 194 -6.82 2.56 -1.63
C VAL A 194 -7.77 3.71 -1.30
N LEU A 195 -8.57 3.61 -0.23
CA LEU A 195 -9.46 4.69 0.22
C LEU A 195 -8.67 5.94 0.65
N LEU A 196 -7.56 5.76 1.35
CA LEU A 196 -6.64 6.83 1.74
C LEU A 196 -6.12 7.55 0.49
N HIS A 197 -5.53 6.81 -0.46
CA HIS A 197 -4.95 7.40 -1.66
C HIS A 197 -5.97 8.11 -2.56
N ILE A 198 -7.22 7.63 -2.63
CA ILE A 198 -8.32 8.35 -3.29
C ILE A 198 -8.57 9.69 -2.57
N SER A 199 -8.61 9.67 -1.24
CA SER A 199 -8.88 10.85 -0.42
C SER A 199 -7.77 11.90 -0.54
N LEU A 200 -6.51 11.47 -0.41
CA LEU A 200 -5.33 12.32 -0.57
C LEU A 200 -5.25 12.91 -1.98
N SER A 201 -5.56 12.11 -3.01
CA SER A 201 -5.61 12.59 -4.40
C SER A 201 -6.65 13.70 -4.60
N TYR A 202 -7.80 13.57 -3.95
CA TYR A 202 -8.82 14.63 -4.00
C TYR A 202 -8.37 15.90 -3.25
N MET A 203 -7.66 15.76 -2.12
CA MET A 203 -7.08 16.90 -1.39
C MET A 203 -6.04 17.63 -2.23
N VAL A 204 -5.10 16.90 -2.87
CA VAL A 204 -4.10 17.53 -3.75
C VAL A 204 -4.75 18.17 -4.97
N TYR A 205 -5.81 17.56 -5.52
CA TYR A 205 -6.64 18.21 -6.54
C TYR A 205 -7.19 19.56 -6.06
N LEU A 206 -7.74 19.62 -4.83
CA LEU A 206 -8.24 20.87 -4.25
C LEU A 206 -7.12 21.90 -4.05
N ALA A 207 -5.92 21.45 -3.68
CA ALA A 207 -4.75 22.33 -3.57
C ALA A 207 -4.42 23.00 -4.91
N VAL A 208 -4.40 22.23 -6.00
CA VAL A 208 -4.09 22.75 -7.34
C VAL A 208 -5.24 23.61 -7.87
N LYS A 209 -6.48 23.12 -7.78
CA LYS A 209 -7.67 23.79 -8.34
C LYS A 209 -7.96 25.11 -7.66
N ASN A 210 -7.86 25.16 -6.32
CA ASN A 210 -8.20 26.34 -5.53
C ASN A 210 -6.97 27.22 -5.24
N ARG A 211 -5.76 26.81 -5.68
CA ARG A 211 -4.49 27.47 -5.38
C ARG A 211 -4.23 27.64 -3.86
N LYS A 212 -4.68 26.68 -3.05
CA LYS A 212 -4.54 26.67 -1.59
C LYS A 212 -3.56 25.60 -1.17
N ILE A 213 -2.34 26.03 -0.81
CA ILE A 213 -1.25 25.13 -0.41
C ILE A 213 -1.58 24.33 0.86
N SER A 214 -2.49 24.83 1.71
CA SER A 214 -2.89 24.15 2.94
C SER A 214 -3.44 22.73 2.68
N TRP A 215 -4.19 22.53 1.59
CA TRP A 215 -4.67 21.18 1.21
C TRP A 215 -3.53 20.20 0.91
N PHE A 216 -2.47 20.69 0.29
CA PHE A 216 -1.29 19.88 -0.02
C PHE A 216 -0.49 19.53 1.26
N ILE A 217 -0.25 20.53 2.12
CA ILE A 217 0.43 20.31 3.40
C ILE A 217 -0.38 19.34 4.28
N SER A 218 -1.71 19.51 4.32
CA SER A 218 -2.59 18.57 5.04
C SER A 218 -2.54 17.16 4.45
N ALA A 219 -2.43 17.01 3.13
CA ALA A 219 -2.29 15.69 2.51
C ALA A 219 -0.99 15.00 2.95
N ILE A 220 0.16 15.72 2.92
CA ILE A 220 1.44 15.19 3.43
C ILE A 220 1.31 14.80 4.91
N ALA A 221 0.77 15.69 5.75
CA ALA A 221 0.65 15.43 7.18
C ALA A 221 -0.25 14.22 7.48
N ILE A 222 -1.39 14.09 6.80
CA ILE A 222 -2.32 12.97 6.98
C ILE A 222 -1.65 11.67 6.52
N HIS A 223 -0.99 11.66 5.36
CA HIS A 223 -0.27 10.49 4.87
C HIS A 223 0.80 10.05 5.88
N ALA A 224 1.70 10.96 6.24
CA ALA A 224 2.78 10.70 7.19
C ALA A 224 2.29 10.21 8.55
N LEU A 225 1.22 10.82 9.09
CA LEU A 225 0.62 10.42 10.36
C LEU A 225 -0.08 9.07 10.28
N THR A 226 -0.68 8.73 9.13
CA THR A 226 -1.33 7.43 8.94
C THR A 226 -0.29 6.33 8.96
N ASP A 227 0.79 6.45 8.19
CA ASP A 227 1.83 5.44 8.11
C ASP A 227 2.59 5.29 9.42
N ALA A 228 3.08 6.42 9.98
CA ALA A 228 3.75 6.40 11.27
C ALA A 228 2.84 5.88 12.39
N GLY A 229 1.59 6.31 12.41
CA GLY A 229 0.58 5.88 13.38
C GLY A 229 0.29 4.37 13.29
N THR A 230 0.17 3.83 12.10
CA THR A 230 -0.05 2.39 11.88
C THR A 230 1.11 1.57 12.45
N ILE A 231 2.36 1.97 12.18
CA ILE A 231 3.55 1.31 12.71
C ILE A 231 3.58 1.35 14.24
N LEU A 232 3.31 2.52 14.83
CA LEU A 232 3.36 2.70 16.29
C LEU A 232 2.20 2.01 17.00
N LEU A 233 0.99 2.07 16.47
CA LEU A 233 -0.18 1.39 17.03
C LEU A 233 -0.01 -0.14 17.01
N ALA A 234 0.62 -0.69 15.97
CA ALA A 234 0.90 -2.12 15.88
C ALA A 234 1.87 -2.63 16.95
N GLN A 235 2.60 -1.75 17.67
CA GLN A 235 3.44 -2.13 18.80
C GLN A 235 2.63 -2.41 20.09
N VAL A 236 1.44 -1.83 20.20
CA VAL A 236 0.67 -1.84 21.45
C VAL A 236 -0.74 -2.41 21.29
N LEU A 237 -1.24 -2.54 20.08
CA LEU A 237 -2.58 -3.04 19.79
C LEU A 237 -2.51 -4.29 18.88
N PRO A 238 -3.48 -5.21 19.02
CA PRO A 238 -3.64 -6.31 18.07
C PRO A 238 -3.87 -5.78 16.64
N VAL A 239 -3.28 -6.45 15.63
CA VAL A 239 -3.38 -6.06 14.23
C VAL A 239 -4.82 -5.81 13.78
N LEU A 240 -5.75 -6.67 14.16
CA LEU A 240 -7.18 -6.47 13.86
C LEU A 240 -7.71 -5.11 14.33
N VAL A 241 -7.30 -4.66 15.52
CA VAL A 241 -7.76 -3.38 16.08
C VAL A 241 -7.15 -2.23 15.29
N VAL A 242 -5.87 -2.32 14.93
CA VAL A 242 -5.19 -1.32 14.09
C VAL A 242 -5.89 -1.19 12.73
N GLU A 243 -6.19 -2.32 12.08
CA GLU A 243 -6.89 -2.34 10.79
C GLU A 243 -8.31 -1.75 10.86
N LEU A 244 -9.04 -2.01 11.94
CA LEU A 244 -10.37 -1.43 12.13
C LEU A 244 -10.30 0.08 12.37
N ILE A 245 -9.31 0.57 13.12
CA ILE A 245 -9.05 2.00 13.28
C ILE A 245 -8.73 2.65 11.94
N LEU A 246 -7.83 2.04 11.17
CA LEU A 246 -7.41 2.51 9.86
C LEU A 246 -8.59 2.55 8.88
N LEU A 247 -9.42 1.50 8.85
CA LEU A 247 -10.60 1.44 8.00
C LEU A 247 -11.64 2.50 8.39
N ALA A 248 -11.89 2.70 9.68
CA ALA A 248 -12.79 3.74 10.18
C ALA A 248 -12.29 5.14 9.79
N PHE A 249 -10.99 5.40 9.98
CA PHE A 249 -10.35 6.66 9.62
C PHE A 249 -10.45 6.93 8.12
N THR A 250 -10.06 5.99 7.27
CA THR A 250 -10.11 6.15 5.81
C THR A 250 -11.56 6.20 5.28
N GLY A 251 -12.49 5.52 5.96
CA GLY A 251 -13.93 5.65 5.72
C GLY A 251 -14.44 7.07 6.00
N CYS A 252 -14.00 7.70 7.09
CA CYS A 252 -14.31 9.11 7.37
C CYS A 252 -13.69 10.06 6.32
N MET A 253 -12.47 9.79 5.89
CA MET A 253 -11.80 10.55 4.83
C MET A 253 -12.58 10.51 3.53
N ILE A 254 -12.97 9.32 3.07
CA ILE A 254 -13.73 9.17 1.82
C ILE A 254 -15.13 9.79 1.92
N TYR A 255 -15.76 9.72 3.09
CA TYR A 255 -17.02 10.41 3.34
C TYR A 255 -16.87 11.93 3.19
N GLY A 256 -15.80 12.51 3.73
CA GLY A 256 -15.45 13.92 3.53
C GLY A 256 -15.26 14.27 2.05
N VAL A 257 -14.59 13.42 1.28
CA VAL A 257 -14.44 13.58 -0.18
C VAL A 257 -15.81 13.57 -0.88
N VAL A 258 -16.71 12.66 -0.51
CA VAL A 258 -18.06 12.59 -1.08
C VAL A 258 -18.85 13.87 -0.81
N LEU A 259 -18.78 14.43 0.40
CA LEU A 259 -19.42 15.69 0.74
C LEU A 259 -18.88 16.87 -0.09
N LEU A 260 -17.56 16.99 -0.22
CA LEU A 260 -16.91 18.01 -1.01
C LEU A 260 -17.21 17.88 -2.51
N TYR A 261 -17.27 16.64 -3.00
CA TYR A 261 -17.61 16.32 -4.38
C TYR A 261 -19.03 16.79 -4.72
N ARG A 262 -20.03 16.49 -3.84
CA ARG A 262 -21.44 16.87 -4.02
C ARG A 262 -21.66 18.38 -3.89
N ARG A 263 -20.97 19.06 -2.98
CA ARG A 263 -21.05 20.53 -2.83
C ARG A 263 -20.70 21.25 -4.14
N LYS A 264 -19.66 20.81 -4.83
CA LYS A 264 -19.26 21.42 -6.10
C LYS A 264 -20.25 21.18 -7.25
N GLN A 265 -21.04 20.11 -7.23
CA GLN A 265 -22.10 19.90 -8.23
C GLN A 265 -23.20 20.94 -8.11
N ARG A 266 -23.65 21.27 -6.89
CA ARG A 266 -24.72 22.26 -6.64
C ARG A 266 -24.37 23.71 -6.99
N HIS A 267 -23.10 24.03 -7.18
CA HIS A 267 -22.63 25.37 -7.55
C HIS A 267 -22.31 25.47 -9.06
N GLU A 268 -22.35 24.38 -9.78
CA GLU A 268 -22.14 24.30 -11.24
C GLU A 268 -23.44 24.12 -12.00
N GLU A 269 -24.59 23.84 -11.30
CA GLU A 269 -25.98 23.91 -11.76
C GLU A 269 -26.59 25.30 -11.46
#